data_9442312c422aac812a12be4f3f879a38
#
_entry.id   9442312c422aac812a12be4f3f879a38
#
_cell.length_a   1.000
_cell.length_b   1.000
_cell.length_c   1.000
_cell.angle_alpha   90.00
_cell.angle_beta   90.00
_cell.angle_gamma   90.00
#
_symmetry.space_group_name_H-M   'P 1'
#
loop_
_entity.id
_entity.type
_entity.pdbx_description
1 polymer ?
#
loop_
_entity_poly.entity_id
_entity_poly.type
_entity_poly.pdbx_seq_one_letter_code
_entity_poly.pdbx_strand_id
1 'polypeptide(L)'
;GVTYRSVLKTTGEEFTNKNLNLKDNSIGMKSIPAATEEEVEATVKVMGGEDWKLWMQALKDADVLSEDASTVAYSYIGSELTYPIYFGGTIGAAKKHLHQTADEITKEVGVKALISVNKGLVTQASAAIPIVPLYMSVLYKVMKENNVHEGCIEQIERLFKEKRLLADTITDEHGWVRMDD
;
A
#
# COMPACT_ATOMS: atom_id res chain seq x y z
N GLY A 1 -8.28 -22.56 -13.22
CA GLY A 1 -7.35 -21.66 -12.54
C GLY A 1 -7.43 -21.81 -11.02
N VAL A 2 -6.42 -21.39 -10.32
CA VAL A 2 -6.41 -21.34 -8.85
C VAL A 2 -6.96 -19.99 -8.39
N THR A 3 -7.86 -20.00 -7.41
CA THR A 3 -8.41 -18.77 -6.82
C THR A 3 -7.71 -18.50 -5.50
N TYR A 4 -7.04 -17.37 -5.38
CA TYR A 4 -6.41 -16.90 -4.16
C TYR A 4 -7.33 -15.91 -3.42
N ARG A 5 -7.20 -15.84 -2.10
CA ARG A 5 -7.91 -14.86 -1.26
C ARG A 5 -6.91 -14.16 -0.35
N SER A 6 -6.95 -12.83 -0.33
CA SER A 6 -6.20 -12.05 0.65
C SER A 6 -6.90 -12.08 2.00
N VAL A 7 -6.12 -12.06 3.06
CA VAL A 7 -6.59 -11.92 4.44
C VAL A 7 -5.89 -10.76 5.13
N LEU A 8 -6.52 -10.20 6.16
CA LEU A 8 -5.99 -9.13 7.00
C LEU A 8 -5.69 -9.70 8.38
N LYS A 9 -4.49 -10.23 8.54
CA LYS A 9 -4.02 -10.87 9.77
C LYS A 9 -2.59 -10.45 10.11
N THR A 10 -2.18 -10.67 11.33
CA THR A 10 -0.78 -10.52 11.73
C THR A 10 0.08 -11.63 11.14
N THR A 11 1.38 -11.43 11.04
CA THR A 11 2.35 -12.47 10.61
C THR A 11 3.20 -13.00 11.78
N GLY A 12 2.83 -12.67 13.00
CA GLY A 12 3.51 -13.10 14.21
C GLY A 12 2.50 -13.61 15.24
N GLU A 13 2.37 -12.90 16.33
CA GLU A 13 1.42 -13.24 17.41
C GLU A 13 0.05 -12.57 17.18
N GLU A 14 -0.97 -13.06 17.91
CA GLU A 14 -2.28 -12.42 17.94
C GLU A 14 -2.14 -10.96 18.42
N PHE A 15 -2.82 -10.06 17.73
CA PHE A 15 -2.82 -8.64 18.08
C PHE A 15 -4.21 -8.18 18.51
N THR A 16 -4.30 -7.58 19.70
CA THR A 16 -5.55 -7.06 20.26
C THR A 16 -5.44 -5.56 20.49
N ASN A 17 -6.40 -4.81 19.97
CA ASN A 17 -6.46 -3.35 20.18
C ASN A 17 -7.89 -2.83 20.07
N LYS A 18 -8.08 -1.54 20.39
CA LYS A 18 -9.34 -0.84 20.24
C LYS A 18 -9.76 -0.77 18.77
N ASN A 19 -11.03 -0.99 18.52
CA ASN A 19 -11.64 -0.93 17.19
C ASN A 19 -12.92 -0.11 17.23
N LEU A 20 -13.15 0.68 16.18
CA LEU A 20 -14.38 1.41 15.96
C LEU A 20 -15.32 0.57 15.09
N ASN A 21 -16.51 0.30 15.59
CA ASN A 21 -17.59 -0.26 14.79
C ASN A 21 -18.31 0.88 14.06
N LEU A 22 -18.14 0.95 12.76
CA LEU A 22 -18.74 2.01 11.94
C LEU A 22 -20.26 1.92 11.77
N LYS A 23 -20.91 0.81 12.23
CA LYS A 23 -22.36 0.67 12.14
C LYS A 23 -23.09 1.40 13.26
N ASP A 24 -22.52 1.43 14.45
CA ASP A 24 -23.13 1.98 15.65
C ASP A 24 -22.22 2.97 16.40
N ASN A 25 -21.02 3.25 15.86
CA ASN A 25 -19.99 4.09 16.44
C ASN A 25 -19.49 3.62 17.82
N SER A 26 -19.71 2.36 18.17
CA SER A 26 -19.18 1.81 19.41
C SER A 26 -17.69 1.52 19.33
N ILE A 27 -16.99 1.66 20.45
CA ILE A 27 -15.56 1.31 20.59
C ILE A 27 -15.48 0.07 21.47
N GLY A 28 -14.82 -0.95 20.96
CA GLY A 28 -14.57 -2.21 21.66
C GLY A 28 -13.18 -2.73 21.42
N MET A 29 -12.82 -3.84 22.06
CA MET A 29 -11.56 -4.55 21.79
C MET A 29 -11.77 -5.53 20.63
N LYS A 30 -10.77 -5.63 19.76
CA LYS A 30 -10.75 -6.57 18.63
C LYS A 30 -9.42 -7.31 18.63
N SER A 31 -9.50 -8.64 18.64
CA SER A 31 -8.35 -9.53 18.45
C SER A 31 -8.26 -10.00 17.01
N ILE A 32 -7.05 -10.05 16.50
CA ILE A 32 -6.73 -10.49 15.14
C ILE A 32 -5.69 -11.60 15.25
N PRO A 33 -6.03 -12.83 14.84
CA PRO A 33 -5.12 -13.96 14.93
C PRO A 33 -3.97 -13.83 13.94
N ALA A 34 -2.89 -14.57 14.18
CA ALA A 34 -1.82 -14.75 13.21
C ALA A 34 -2.33 -15.49 11.96
N ALA A 35 -1.77 -15.16 10.81
CA ALA A 35 -1.99 -15.85 9.56
C ALA A 35 -1.20 -17.16 9.51
N THR A 36 -1.71 -18.15 8.77
CA THR A 36 -0.90 -19.29 8.34
C THR A 36 0.03 -18.89 7.20
N GLU A 37 1.04 -19.70 6.91
CA GLU A 37 1.94 -19.46 5.78
C GLU A 37 1.17 -19.40 4.45
N GLU A 38 0.19 -20.30 4.25
CA GLU A 38 -0.64 -20.33 3.06
C GLU A 38 -1.51 -19.06 2.91
N GLU A 39 -1.98 -18.50 4.02
CA GLU A 39 -2.73 -17.23 4.01
C GLU A 39 -1.83 -16.05 3.65
N VAL A 40 -0.59 -16.05 4.12
CA VAL A 40 0.42 -15.04 3.72
C VAL A 40 0.72 -15.14 2.23
N GLU A 41 1.05 -16.34 1.74
CA GLU A 41 1.33 -16.58 0.33
C GLU A 41 0.14 -16.20 -0.57
N ALA A 42 -1.07 -16.61 -0.20
CA ALA A 42 -2.29 -16.25 -0.94
C ALA A 42 -2.50 -14.72 -0.98
N THR A 43 -2.20 -14.02 0.12
CA THR A 43 -2.29 -12.55 0.16
C THR A 43 -1.24 -11.90 -0.74
N VAL A 44 -0.01 -12.43 -0.77
CA VAL A 44 1.05 -11.97 -1.68
C VAL A 44 0.65 -12.20 -3.14
N LYS A 45 0.05 -13.36 -3.47
CA LYS A 45 -0.44 -13.65 -4.82
C LYS A 45 -1.52 -12.68 -5.28
N VAL A 46 -2.40 -12.21 -4.37
CA VAL A 46 -3.49 -11.28 -4.69
C VAL A 46 -3.02 -9.82 -4.75
N MET A 47 -2.12 -9.42 -3.85
CA MET A 47 -1.82 -8.00 -3.59
C MET A 47 -0.35 -7.64 -3.79
N GLY A 48 0.50 -8.59 -4.14
CA GLY A 48 1.91 -8.36 -4.45
C GLY A 48 2.13 -7.80 -5.85
N GLY A 49 3.36 -7.87 -6.34
CA GLY A 49 3.77 -7.26 -7.61
C GLY A 49 3.74 -8.20 -8.82
N GLU A 50 3.36 -9.49 -8.67
CA GLU A 50 3.48 -10.48 -9.75
C GLU A 50 2.74 -10.04 -11.02
N ASP A 51 1.46 -9.67 -10.91
CA ASP A 51 0.67 -9.23 -12.06
C ASP A 51 1.25 -7.96 -12.70
N TRP A 52 1.76 -7.04 -11.88
CA TRP A 52 2.42 -5.83 -12.40
C TRP A 52 3.62 -6.16 -13.27
N LYS A 53 4.49 -7.06 -12.81
CA LYS A 53 5.65 -7.50 -13.59
C LYS A 53 5.22 -8.20 -14.89
N LEU A 54 4.22 -9.08 -14.83
CA LEU A 54 3.67 -9.77 -16.00
C LEU A 54 3.10 -8.79 -17.03
N TRP A 55 2.36 -7.76 -16.58
CA TRP A 55 1.87 -6.70 -17.47
C TRP A 55 3.01 -5.94 -18.13
N MET A 56 4.02 -5.52 -17.36
CA MET A 56 5.15 -4.77 -17.93
C MET A 56 5.95 -5.62 -18.92
N GLN A 57 6.15 -6.90 -18.64
CA GLN A 57 6.80 -7.82 -19.58
C GLN A 57 5.98 -7.98 -20.86
N ALA A 58 4.67 -8.21 -20.75
CA ALA A 58 3.79 -8.37 -21.91
C ALA A 58 3.77 -7.12 -22.82
N LEU A 59 3.75 -5.92 -22.20
CA LEU A 59 3.79 -4.67 -22.97
C LEU A 59 5.14 -4.46 -23.66
N LYS A 60 6.24 -4.85 -23.00
CA LYS A 60 7.57 -4.82 -23.61
C LYS A 60 7.69 -5.80 -24.79
N ASP A 61 7.22 -7.03 -24.60
CA ASP A 61 7.26 -8.06 -25.65
C ASP A 61 6.40 -7.69 -26.86
N ALA A 62 5.34 -6.90 -26.63
CA ALA A 62 4.48 -6.37 -27.69
C ALA A 62 5.07 -5.12 -28.38
N ASP A 63 6.24 -4.62 -27.94
CA ASP A 63 6.91 -3.42 -28.48
C ASP A 63 6.04 -2.16 -28.51
N VAL A 64 5.24 -1.95 -27.44
CA VAL A 64 4.33 -0.81 -27.30
C VAL A 64 4.76 0.21 -26.26
N LEU A 65 5.90 0.02 -25.61
CA LEU A 65 6.44 0.95 -24.62
C LEU A 65 7.41 1.94 -25.28
N SER A 66 7.33 3.22 -24.92
CA SER A 66 8.34 4.20 -25.29
C SER A 66 9.66 3.93 -24.56
N GLU A 67 10.78 4.45 -25.09
CA GLU A 67 12.12 4.30 -24.49
C GLU A 67 12.20 4.88 -23.08
N ASP A 68 11.44 5.94 -22.81
CA ASP A 68 11.36 6.66 -21.53
C ASP A 68 10.14 6.23 -20.67
N ALA A 69 9.49 5.12 -21.02
CA ALA A 69 8.34 4.63 -20.28
C ALA A 69 8.67 4.42 -18.81
N SER A 70 7.77 4.87 -17.96
CA SER A 70 7.83 4.63 -16.52
C SER A 70 6.49 4.12 -16.01
N THR A 71 6.55 3.36 -14.93
CA THR A 71 5.37 2.79 -14.28
C THR A 71 5.43 3.04 -12.79
N VAL A 72 4.28 3.22 -12.14
CA VAL A 72 4.22 3.49 -10.70
C VAL A 72 3.17 2.62 -10.05
N ALA A 73 3.51 2.01 -8.93
CA ALA A 73 2.58 1.35 -8.05
C ALA A 73 2.32 2.20 -6.81
N TYR A 74 1.04 2.37 -6.47
CA TYR A 74 0.65 3.03 -5.24
C TYR A 74 0.74 2.07 -4.06
N SER A 75 1.37 2.53 -2.99
CA SER A 75 1.57 1.79 -1.76
C SER A 75 1.09 2.61 -0.56
N TYR A 76 0.94 1.94 0.56
CA TYR A 76 0.66 2.54 1.85
C TYR A 76 1.34 1.68 2.92
N ILE A 77 2.05 2.30 3.84
CA ILE A 77 2.73 1.58 4.93
C ILE A 77 2.08 1.85 6.29
N GLY A 78 1.43 3.00 6.45
CA GLY A 78 0.81 3.42 7.70
C GLY A 78 1.81 3.88 8.76
N SER A 79 1.31 4.08 9.97
CA SER A 79 2.14 4.41 11.14
C SER A 79 2.49 3.16 11.94
N GLU A 80 3.49 3.26 12.80
CA GLU A 80 3.91 2.19 13.72
C GLU A 80 2.76 1.65 14.58
N LEU A 81 1.77 2.50 14.91
CA LEU A 81 0.58 2.09 15.66
C LEU A 81 -0.26 1.03 14.95
N THR A 82 -0.19 0.99 13.62
CA THR A 82 -0.96 0.04 12.78
C THR A 82 -0.08 -1.08 12.20
N TYR A 83 1.23 -1.02 12.36
CA TYR A 83 2.16 -1.99 11.81
C TYR A 83 1.81 -3.45 12.11
N PRO A 84 1.43 -3.85 13.33
CA PRO A 84 1.15 -5.26 13.62
C PRO A 84 0.11 -5.90 12.71
N ILE A 85 -0.89 -5.11 12.26
CA ILE A 85 -1.99 -5.60 11.40
C ILE A 85 -1.87 -5.13 9.96
N TYR A 86 -0.97 -4.19 9.66
CA TYR A 86 -0.83 -3.64 8.31
C TYR A 86 0.55 -3.95 7.75
N PHE A 87 1.55 -3.06 7.93
CA PHE A 87 2.87 -3.24 7.32
C PHE A 87 3.68 -4.42 7.92
N GLY A 88 3.44 -4.77 9.18
CA GLY A 88 3.96 -5.98 9.82
C GLY A 88 3.04 -7.21 9.67
N GLY A 89 1.92 -7.10 8.96
CA GLY A 89 0.97 -8.19 8.73
C GLY A 89 1.02 -8.76 7.32
N THR A 90 -0.02 -9.50 6.94
CA THR A 90 -0.15 -10.13 5.61
C THR A 90 -0.11 -9.11 4.47
N ILE A 91 -0.75 -7.95 4.66
CA ILE A 91 -0.70 -6.84 3.69
C ILE A 91 0.74 -6.34 3.54
N GLY A 92 1.48 -6.19 4.63
CA GLY A 92 2.88 -5.77 4.59
C GLY A 92 3.77 -6.75 3.84
N ALA A 93 3.53 -8.06 3.98
CA ALA A 93 4.24 -9.07 3.18
C ALA A 93 3.99 -8.85 1.67
N ALA A 94 2.74 -8.61 1.28
CA ALA A 94 2.39 -8.30 -0.11
C ALA A 94 3.01 -6.95 -0.57
N LYS A 95 3.06 -5.92 0.29
CA LYS A 95 3.71 -4.64 -0.03
C LYS A 95 5.22 -4.77 -0.20
N LYS A 96 5.88 -5.56 0.65
CA LYS A 96 7.31 -5.85 0.49
C LYS A 96 7.59 -6.55 -0.84
N HIS A 97 6.77 -7.52 -1.22
CA HIS A 97 6.86 -8.16 -2.54
C HIS A 97 6.64 -7.15 -3.67
N LEU A 98 5.65 -6.26 -3.56
CA LEU A 98 5.40 -5.20 -4.55
C LEU A 98 6.63 -4.28 -4.70
N HIS A 99 7.25 -3.89 -3.58
CA HIS A 99 8.44 -3.04 -3.60
C HIS A 99 9.65 -3.74 -4.26
N GLN A 100 9.88 -5.02 -3.95
CA GLN A 100 10.91 -5.82 -4.62
C GLN A 100 10.63 -5.97 -6.12
N THR A 101 9.38 -6.12 -6.50
CA THR A 101 8.97 -6.22 -7.90
C THR A 101 9.28 -4.95 -8.69
N ALA A 102 9.22 -3.77 -8.08
CA ALA A 102 9.66 -2.52 -8.74
C ALA A 102 11.13 -2.59 -9.18
N ASP A 103 11.99 -3.09 -8.30
CA ASP A 103 13.40 -3.29 -8.62
C ASP A 103 13.61 -4.32 -9.74
N GLU A 104 12.84 -5.42 -9.68
CA GLU A 104 12.89 -6.45 -10.73
C GLU A 104 12.43 -5.91 -12.08
N ILE A 105 11.31 -5.19 -12.14
CA ILE A 105 10.83 -4.56 -13.39
C ILE A 105 11.91 -3.64 -13.94
N THR A 106 12.52 -2.81 -13.11
CA THR A 106 13.55 -1.89 -13.55
C THR A 106 14.78 -2.62 -14.09
N LYS A 107 15.25 -3.66 -13.40
CA LYS A 107 16.46 -4.40 -13.77
C LYS A 107 16.27 -5.37 -14.94
N GLU A 108 15.16 -6.11 -14.95
CA GLU A 108 14.95 -7.24 -15.86
C GLU A 108 14.12 -6.84 -17.09
N VAL A 109 13.07 -6.01 -16.89
CA VAL A 109 12.23 -5.53 -17.99
C VAL A 109 12.80 -4.25 -18.62
N GLY A 110 13.58 -3.48 -17.87
CA GLY A 110 14.20 -2.24 -18.36
C GLY A 110 13.22 -1.05 -18.42
N VAL A 111 12.13 -1.10 -17.66
CA VAL A 111 11.17 0.00 -17.49
C VAL A 111 11.37 0.61 -16.11
N LYS A 112 11.48 1.93 -16.02
CA LYS A 112 11.59 2.63 -14.73
C LYS A 112 10.33 2.38 -13.90
N ALA A 113 10.43 1.57 -12.86
CA ALA A 113 9.33 1.24 -11.96
C ALA A 113 9.52 1.94 -10.60
N LEU A 114 8.49 2.62 -10.14
CA LEU A 114 8.52 3.43 -8.93
C LEU A 114 7.43 3.00 -7.95
N ILE A 115 7.71 3.13 -6.68
CA ILE A 115 6.73 2.98 -5.59
C ILE A 115 6.38 4.37 -5.06
N SER A 116 5.09 4.71 -5.07
CA SER A 116 4.57 5.91 -4.41
C SER A 116 3.90 5.50 -3.10
N VAL A 117 4.50 5.86 -1.98
CA VAL A 117 3.94 5.62 -0.64
C VAL A 117 3.01 6.78 -0.30
N ASN A 118 1.71 6.55 -0.43
CA ASN A 118 0.68 7.58 -0.31
C ASN A 118 0.14 7.70 1.12
N LYS A 119 -0.51 8.82 1.43
CA LYS A 119 -1.36 8.95 2.61
C LYS A 119 -2.56 8.01 2.49
N GLY A 120 -3.03 7.50 3.63
CA GLY A 120 -4.15 6.58 3.67
C GLY A 120 -5.44 7.22 3.15
N LEU A 121 -6.20 6.45 2.38
CA LEU A 121 -7.53 6.83 1.92
C LEU A 121 -8.60 6.09 2.69
N VAL A 122 -9.66 6.82 3.08
CA VAL A 122 -10.85 6.22 3.68
C VAL A 122 -11.77 5.75 2.57
N THR A 123 -11.86 4.44 2.40
CA THR A 123 -12.71 3.77 1.40
C THR A 123 -13.60 2.74 2.07
N GLN A 124 -14.56 2.17 1.35
CA GLN A 124 -15.33 1.03 1.86
C GLN A 124 -14.41 -0.16 2.23
N ALA A 125 -13.34 -0.38 1.47
CA ALA A 125 -12.38 -1.44 1.76
C ALA A 125 -11.61 -1.17 3.07
N SER A 126 -11.19 0.07 3.33
CA SER A 126 -10.49 0.42 4.58
C SER A 126 -11.37 0.27 5.83
N ALA A 127 -12.69 0.40 5.69
CA ALA A 127 -13.65 0.17 6.77
C ALA A 127 -13.67 -1.29 7.25
N ALA A 128 -13.29 -2.23 6.38
CA ALA A 128 -13.22 -3.66 6.71
C ALA A 128 -11.91 -4.05 7.43
N ILE A 129 -10.90 -3.18 7.43
CA ILE A 129 -9.60 -3.44 8.07
C ILE A 129 -9.76 -3.23 9.58
N PRO A 130 -9.59 -4.24 10.44
CA PRO A 130 -9.73 -4.06 11.88
C PRO A 130 -8.80 -2.98 12.42
N ILE A 131 -9.23 -2.26 13.46
CA ILE A 131 -8.44 -1.23 14.17
C ILE A 131 -8.19 0.05 13.33
N VAL A 132 -7.90 -0.07 12.04
CA VAL A 132 -7.60 1.04 11.14
C VAL A 132 -8.68 2.11 11.12
N PRO A 133 -10.01 1.83 11.12
CA PRO A 133 -11.03 2.87 11.13
C PRO A 133 -10.92 3.84 12.31
N LEU A 134 -10.61 3.35 13.50
CA LEU A 134 -10.44 4.21 14.68
C LEU A 134 -9.22 5.14 14.49
N TYR A 135 -8.08 4.56 14.11
CA TYR A 135 -6.86 5.32 13.84
C TYR A 135 -7.09 6.40 12.77
N MET A 136 -7.67 6.00 11.63
CA MET A 136 -7.91 6.92 10.51
C MET A 136 -8.89 8.03 10.86
N SER A 137 -9.92 7.74 11.66
CA SER A 137 -10.90 8.76 12.10
C SER A 137 -10.24 9.84 12.96
N VAL A 138 -9.37 9.43 13.89
CA VAL A 138 -8.61 10.36 14.73
C VAL A 138 -7.60 11.16 13.92
N LEU A 139 -6.82 10.47 13.06
CA LEU A 139 -5.84 11.10 12.18
C LEU A 139 -6.51 12.13 11.26
N TYR A 140 -7.61 11.76 10.60
CA TYR A 140 -8.37 12.66 9.73
C TYR A 140 -8.79 13.94 10.45
N LYS A 141 -9.32 13.81 11.67
CA LYS A 141 -9.71 14.96 12.49
C LYS A 141 -8.51 15.87 12.75
N VAL A 142 -7.41 15.32 13.23
CA VAL A 142 -6.18 16.07 13.53
C VAL A 142 -5.64 16.78 12.29
N MET A 143 -5.59 16.08 11.16
CA MET A 143 -5.11 16.65 9.89
C MET A 143 -6.00 17.81 9.41
N LYS A 144 -7.33 17.68 9.55
CA LYS A 144 -8.27 18.75 9.20
C LYS A 144 -8.11 19.97 10.11
N GLU A 145 -7.98 19.78 11.41
CA GLU A 145 -7.77 20.85 12.39
C GLU A 145 -6.45 21.61 12.16
N ASN A 146 -5.43 20.93 11.62
CA ASN A 146 -4.13 21.52 11.32
C ASN A 146 -3.96 21.95 9.85
N ASN A 147 -4.98 21.81 9.01
CA ASN A 147 -4.95 22.16 7.58
C ASN A 147 -3.86 21.42 6.77
N VAL A 148 -3.55 20.18 7.15
CA VAL A 148 -2.56 19.34 6.47
C VAL A 148 -3.18 18.10 5.78
N HIS A 149 -4.51 18.04 5.75
CA HIS A 149 -5.20 16.96 5.06
C HIS A 149 -5.14 17.16 3.55
N GLU A 150 -4.81 16.11 2.83
CA GLU A 150 -4.85 16.03 1.38
C GLU A 150 -5.82 14.93 0.93
N GLY A 151 -6.66 15.23 -0.05
CA GLY A 151 -7.44 14.22 -0.77
C GLY A 151 -6.64 13.60 -1.92
N CYS A 152 -7.32 12.78 -2.73
CA CYS A 152 -6.67 12.10 -3.86
C CYS A 152 -6.09 13.08 -4.88
N ILE A 153 -6.83 14.15 -5.19
CA ILE A 153 -6.43 15.10 -6.23
C ILE A 153 -5.19 15.88 -5.79
N GLU A 154 -5.19 16.37 -4.56
CA GLU A 154 -4.06 17.12 -3.99
C GLU A 154 -2.81 16.24 -3.92
N GLN A 155 -2.94 14.98 -3.52
CA GLN A 155 -1.80 14.04 -3.51
C GLN A 155 -1.26 13.77 -4.92
N ILE A 156 -2.12 13.54 -5.91
CA ILE A 156 -1.71 13.35 -7.30
C ILE A 156 -1.01 14.60 -7.84
N GLU A 157 -1.56 15.78 -7.57
CA GLU A 157 -0.96 17.04 -8.00
C GLU A 157 0.44 17.22 -7.40
N ARG A 158 0.61 16.96 -6.10
CA ARG A 158 1.91 17.02 -5.41
C ARG A 158 2.89 15.96 -5.93
N LEU A 159 2.41 14.76 -6.25
CA LEU A 159 3.23 13.69 -6.82
C LEU A 159 3.89 14.13 -8.15
N PHE A 160 3.14 14.79 -9.02
CA PHE A 160 3.68 15.26 -10.30
C PHE A 160 4.49 16.55 -10.16
N LYS A 161 4.01 17.54 -9.40
CA LYS A 161 4.64 18.87 -9.30
C LYS A 161 5.86 18.87 -8.40
N GLU A 162 5.72 18.36 -7.17
CA GLU A 162 6.78 18.47 -6.16
C GLU A 162 7.71 17.28 -6.16
N LYS A 163 7.17 16.06 -6.27
CA LYS A 163 7.98 14.83 -6.32
C LYS A 163 8.52 14.52 -7.73
N ARG A 164 8.09 15.28 -8.75
CA ARG A 164 8.60 15.22 -10.14
C ARG A 164 8.50 13.82 -10.77
N LEU A 165 7.38 13.15 -10.62
CA LEU A 165 7.21 11.74 -10.99
C LEU A 165 7.70 11.37 -12.40
N LEU A 166 7.53 12.24 -13.39
CA LEU A 166 7.89 11.98 -14.80
C LEU A 166 9.25 12.63 -15.22
N ALA A 167 10.03 13.12 -14.28
CA ALA A 167 11.33 13.74 -14.55
C ALA A 167 12.40 13.18 -13.60
N ASP A 168 13.09 14.06 -12.91
CA ASP A 168 14.04 13.70 -11.85
C ASP A 168 13.27 13.39 -10.56
N THR A 169 12.62 12.24 -10.50
CA THR A 169 11.76 11.85 -9.40
C THR A 169 12.50 11.87 -8.06
N ILE A 170 11.95 12.58 -7.09
CA ILE A 170 12.50 12.66 -5.74
C ILE A 170 12.06 11.43 -4.94
N THR A 171 13.04 10.66 -4.48
CA THR A 171 12.84 9.44 -3.69
C THR A 171 13.60 9.50 -2.37
N ASP A 172 13.19 8.68 -1.40
CA ASP A 172 13.91 8.45 -0.16
C ASP A 172 15.10 7.47 -0.35
N GLU A 173 15.74 7.09 0.75
CA GLU A 173 16.86 6.15 0.76
C GLU A 173 16.50 4.73 0.31
N HIS A 174 15.21 4.40 0.24
CA HIS A 174 14.69 3.12 -0.28
C HIS A 174 14.32 3.19 -1.76
N GLY A 175 14.45 4.37 -2.39
CA GLY A 175 14.00 4.60 -3.75
C GLY A 175 12.47 4.80 -3.87
N TRP A 176 11.76 5.07 -2.77
CA TRP A 176 10.32 5.30 -2.79
C TRP A 176 9.99 6.78 -2.85
N VAL A 177 8.92 7.10 -3.58
CA VAL A 177 8.35 8.45 -3.59
C VAL A 177 7.47 8.60 -2.36
N ARG A 178 7.90 9.40 -1.39
CA ARG A 178 7.17 9.62 -0.14
C ARG A 178 6.12 10.70 -0.34
N MET A 179 4.86 10.29 -0.19
CA MET A 179 3.69 11.16 -0.22
C MET A 179 3.03 11.26 1.15
N ASP A 180 3.49 10.45 2.08
CA ASP A 180 3.02 10.36 3.47
C ASP A 180 3.82 11.25 4.44
N ASP A 181 4.75 12.03 3.92
CA ASP A 181 5.53 13.06 4.62
C ASP A 181 4.75 14.36 4.88
#